data_10a04c38d67761154156fea0a5aee6d0
#
_entry.id   10a04c38d67761154156fea0a5aee6d0
#
_cell.length_a   1.000
_cell.length_b   1.000
_cell.length_c   1.000
_cell.angle_alpha   90.00
_cell.angle_beta   90.00
_cell.angle_gamma   90.00
#
_symmetry.space_group_name_H-M   'P 1'
#
loop_
_entity.id
_entity.type
_entity.pdbx_description
1 polymer ?
#
loop_
_entity_poly.entity_id
_entity_poly.type
_entity_poly.pdbx_seq_one_letter_code
_entity_poly.pdbx_strand_id
1 'polypeptide(L)'
;MSGFNWDDENINHIARHGVTPEEIEEVFNGDPEYAFSYTKDGEERYQAFGVTARGRYLTIGYVERDELIRAITAWDMTRRERKVYDAKKIDRQK
;
A
#
# COMPACT_ATOMS: atom_id res chain seq x y z
N MET A 1 -2.83 -12.22 7.77
CA MET A 1 -3.92 -11.44 7.23
C MET A 1 -4.67 -12.22 6.20
N SER A 2 -5.98 -12.20 6.24
CA SER A 2 -6.78 -13.16 5.50
C SER A 2 -7.34 -12.66 4.18
N GLY A 3 -7.13 -11.43 3.77
CA GLY A 3 -7.61 -10.99 2.47
C GLY A 3 -7.82 -9.50 2.31
N PHE A 4 -8.52 -9.16 1.25
CA PHE A 4 -8.68 -7.78 0.80
C PHE A 4 -10.16 -7.46 0.60
N ASN A 5 -10.50 -6.20 0.79
CA ASN A 5 -11.86 -5.70 0.64
C ASN A 5 -11.92 -4.81 -0.61
N TRP A 6 -12.55 -5.31 -1.69
CA TRP A 6 -12.68 -4.60 -2.95
C TRP A 6 -14.13 -4.32 -3.30
N ASP A 7 -14.39 -3.11 -3.77
CA ASP A 7 -15.66 -2.75 -4.37
C ASP A 7 -15.38 -1.69 -5.46
N ASP A 8 -16.43 -1.26 -6.16
CA ASP A 8 -16.24 -0.32 -7.26
C ASP A 8 -15.61 1.00 -6.78
N GLU A 9 -15.91 1.42 -5.57
CA GLU A 9 -15.39 2.69 -5.05
C GLU A 9 -13.87 2.68 -4.96
N ASN A 10 -13.29 1.71 -4.28
CA ASN A 10 -11.84 1.70 -4.11
C ASN A 10 -11.10 1.22 -5.36
N ILE A 11 -11.68 0.31 -6.14
CA ILE A 11 -11.10 -0.10 -7.43
C ILE A 11 -10.98 1.11 -8.35
N ASN A 12 -12.04 1.92 -8.46
CA ASN A 12 -12.02 3.10 -9.31
C ASN A 12 -11.07 4.17 -8.78
N HIS A 13 -10.96 4.29 -7.47
CA HIS A 13 -10.07 5.29 -6.88
C HIS A 13 -8.59 4.98 -7.19
N ILE A 14 -8.15 3.75 -6.99
CA ILE A 14 -6.76 3.41 -7.28
C ILE A 14 -6.48 3.45 -8.79
N ALA A 15 -7.48 3.24 -9.61
CA ALA A 15 -7.33 3.30 -11.07
C ALA A 15 -6.95 4.69 -11.55
N ARG A 16 -7.18 5.74 -10.77
CA ARG A 16 -6.79 7.11 -11.12
C ARG A 16 -5.29 7.24 -11.35
N HIS A 17 -4.49 6.41 -10.70
CA HIS A 17 -3.05 6.38 -10.88
C HIS A 17 -2.60 5.14 -11.64
N GLY A 18 -3.53 4.49 -12.34
CA GLY A 18 -3.22 3.31 -13.14
C GLY A 18 -2.83 2.09 -12.31
N VAL A 19 -3.32 2.01 -11.07
CA VAL A 19 -3.03 0.88 -10.19
C VAL A 19 -4.22 -0.07 -10.17
N THR A 20 -3.94 -1.37 -10.19
CA THR A 20 -4.97 -2.41 -10.20
C THR A 20 -5.03 -3.13 -8.84
N PRO A 21 -6.17 -3.77 -8.52
CA PRO A 21 -6.26 -4.60 -7.31
C PRO A 21 -5.19 -5.67 -7.23
N GLU A 22 -4.86 -6.30 -8.36
CA GLU A 22 -3.83 -7.34 -8.41
C GLU A 22 -2.47 -6.79 -7.99
N GLU A 23 -2.14 -5.58 -8.42
CA GLU A 23 -0.88 -4.94 -8.02
C GLU A 23 -0.81 -4.68 -6.53
N ILE A 24 -1.92 -4.23 -5.93
CA ILE A 24 -2.00 -4.02 -4.48
C ILE A 24 -1.77 -5.34 -3.74
N GLU A 25 -2.46 -6.40 -4.18
CA GLU A 25 -2.33 -7.70 -3.55
C GLU A 25 -0.92 -8.25 -3.67
N GLU A 26 -0.26 -8.04 -4.81
CA GLU A 26 1.13 -8.43 -4.98
C GLU A 26 2.05 -7.76 -3.97
N VAL A 27 1.84 -6.46 -3.72
CA VAL A 27 2.64 -5.73 -2.74
C VAL A 27 2.47 -6.34 -1.34
N PHE A 28 1.24 -6.57 -0.91
CA PHE A 28 0.99 -7.07 0.44
C PHE A 28 1.37 -8.55 0.60
N ASN A 29 1.30 -9.34 -0.45
CA ASN A 29 1.73 -10.75 -0.41
C ASN A 29 3.24 -10.90 -0.55
N GLY A 30 3.94 -9.82 -0.91
CA GLY A 30 5.38 -9.79 -0.98
C GLY A 30 6.00 -9.39 0.36
N ASP A 31 6.78 -8.33 0.35
CA ASP A 31 7.48 -7.86 1.55
C ASP A 31 7.33 -6.34 1.70
N PRO A 32 6.12 -5.87 2.07
CA PRO A 32 5.88 -4.42 2.18
C PRO A 32 6.58 -3.82 3.39
N GLU A 33 6.86 -2.52 3.31
CA GLU A 33 7.37 -1.74 4.43
C GLU A 33 6.28 -0.80 4.89
N TYR A 34 6.00 -0.77 6.18
CA TYR A 34 4.98 0.12 6.73
C TYR A 34 5.61 1.47 7.06
N ALA A 35 5.03 2.54 6.50
CA ALA A 35 5.60 3.88 6.64
C ALA A 35 5.14 4.57 7.91
N PHE A 36 3.84 4.71 8.08
CA PHE A 36 3.28 5.36 9.26
C PHE A 36 1.76 5.11 9.31
N SER A 37 1.17 5.48 10.44
CA SER A 37 -0.28 5.48 10.59
C SER A 37 -0.73 6.84 11.13
N TYR A 38 -1.99 7.17 10.90
CA TYR A 38 -2.63 8.37 11.43
C TYR A 38 -4.12 8.13 11.53
N THR A 39 -4.79 8.93 12.38
CA THR A 39 -6.24 8.82 12.56
C THR A 39 -6.95 9.92 11.77
N LYS A 40 -7.96 9.54 11.00
CA LYS A 40 -8.81 10.50 10.29
C LYS A 40 -10.26 10.08 10.46
N ASP A 41 -11.08 11.02 10.94
CA ASP A 41 -12.51 10.80 11.15
C ASP A 41 -12.78 9.55 12.01
N GLY A 42 -11.95 9.36 13.04
CA GLY A 42 -12.12 8.25 13.97
C GLY A 42 -11.61 6.91 13.44
N GLU A 43 -11.02 6.89 12.27
CA GLU A 43 -10.52 5.65 11.68
C GLU A 43 -9.00 5.71 11.53
N GLU A 44 -8.34 4.64 11.94
CA GLU A 44 -6.89 4.51 11.78
C GLU A 44 -6.57 4.24 10.31
N ARG A 45 -5.71 5.07 9.75
CA ARG A 45 -5.26 4.93 8.36
C ARG A 45 -3.78 4.62 8.32
N TYR A 46 -3.40 3.75 7.39
CA TYR A 46 -2.04 3.25 7.29
C TYR A 46 -1.48 3.56 5.91
N GLN A 47 -0.16 3.66 5.86
CA GLN A 47 0.54 3.81 4.58
C GLN A 47 1.63 2.75 4.50
N ALA A 48 1.70 2.09 3.35
CA ALA A 48 2.70 1.05 3.10
C ALA A 48 3.41 1.31 1.77
N PHE A 49 4.65 0.87 1.71
CA PHE A 49 5.47 0.90 0.50
C PHE A 49 5.73 -0.52 0.05
N GLY A 50 5.77 -0.75 -1.26
CA GLY A 50 6.16 -2.06 -1.75
C GLY A 50 6.35 -2.10 -3.24
N VAL A 51 6.71 -3.29 -3.72
CA VAL A 51 7.06 -3.52 -5.12
C VAL A 51 6.14 -4.61 -5.67
N THR A 52 5.58 -4.37 -6.85
CA THR A 52 4.75 -5.37 -7.51
C THR A 52 5.63 -6.47 -8.12
N ALA A 53 5.00 -7.54 -8.57
CA ALA A 53 5.73 -8.65 -9.21
C ALA A 53 6.53 -8.20 -10.43
N ARG A 54 6.08 -7.14 -11.12
CA ARG A 54 6.77 -6.61 -12.29
C ARG A 54 7.79 -5.52 -11.96
N GLY A 55 7.99 -5.23 -10.66
CA GLY A 55 8.99 -4.25 -10.26
C GLY A 55 8.48 -2.82 -10.19
N ARG A 56 7.17 -2.61 -10.11
CA ARG A 56 6.61 -1.27 -9.95
C ARG A 56 6.59 -0.91 -8.47
N TYR A 57 7.13 0.24 -8.13
CA TYR A 57 7.22 0.71 -6.73
C TYR A 57 6.02 1.57 -6.40
N LEU A 58 5.23 1.13 -5.42
CA LEU A 58 3.96 1.78 -5.06
C LEU A 58 3.93 2.24 -3.62
N THR A 59 3.24 3.35 -3.38
CA THR A 59 2.80 3.78 -2.06
C THR A 59 1.30 3.52 -1.99
N ILE A 60 0.85 2.89 -0.92
CA ILE A 60 -0.55 2.48 -0.76
C ILE A 60 -1.08 3.03 0.56
N GLY A 61 -2.20 3.78 0.47
CA GLY A 61 -2.95 4.17 1.66
C GLY A 61 -4.10 3.20 1.87
N TYR A 62 -4.25 2.69 3.09
CA TYR A 62 -5.27 1.67 3.34
C TYR A 62 -5.80 1.76 4.77
N VAL A 63 -6.93 1.10 4.98
CA VAL A 63 -7.52 0.89 6.30
C VAL A 63 -7.74 -0.61 6.48
N GLU A 64 -7.98 -1.01 7.72
CA GLU A 64 -8.35 -2.39 8.03
C GLU A 64 -9.81 -2.40 8.46
N ARG A 65 -10.61 -3.23 7.80
CA ARG A 65 -12.03 -3.41 8.14
C ARG A 65 -12.34 -4.89 8.16
N ASP A 66 -12.93 -5.36 9.26
CA ASP A 66 -13.32 -6.77 9.39
C ASP A 66 -12.16 -7.71 9.13
N GLU A 67 -10.97 -7.32 9.59
CA GLU A 67 -9.72 -8.07 9.41
C GLU A 67 -9.26 -8.16 7.96
N LEU A 68 -9.80 -7.31 7.08
CA LEU A 68 -9.40 -7.24 5.68
C LEU A 68 -8.69 -5.92 5.39
N ILE A 69 -7.75 -5.95 4.45
CA ILE A 69 -7.11 -4.73 3.94
C ILE A 69 -8.05 -4.10 2.92
N ARG A 70 -8.36 -2.83 3.15
CA ARG A 70 -9.10 -2.04 2.18
C ARG A 70 -8.21 -0.91 1.69
N ALA A 71 -7.66 -1.05 0.48
CA ALA A 71 -6.88 0.01 -0.12
C ALA A 71 -7.79 1.20 -0.43
N ILE A 72 -7.36 2.40 -0.03
CA ILE A 72 -8.13 3.62 -0.26
C ILE A 72 -7.53 4.38 -1.45
N THR A 73 -6.21 4.41 -1.54
CA THR A 73 -5.51 5.11 -2.62
C THR A 73 -4.16 4.45 -2.85
N ALA A 74 -3.57 4.70 -4.03
CA ALA A 74 -2.24 4.20 -4.34
C ALA A 74 -1.64 5.05 -5.45
N TRP A 75 -0.31 5.20 -5.44
CA TRP A 75 0.40 5.94 -6.47
C TRP A 75 1.83 5.41 -6.59
N ASP A 76 2.50 5.72 -7.69
CA ASP A 76 3.91 5.39 -7.84
C ASP A 76 4.70 6.16 -6.79
N MET A 77 5.66 5.51 -6.14
CA MET A 77 6.47 6.18 -5.12
C MET A 77 7.10 7.44 -5.68
N THR A 78 7.05 8.51 -4.89
CA THR A 78 7.82 9.71 -5.17
C THR A 78 9.30 9.40 -4.91
N ARG A 79 10.18 10.28 -5.36
CA ARG A 79 11.62 10.12 -5.11
C ARG A 79 11.92 10.09 -3.61
N ARG A 80 11.23 10.92 -2.83
CA ARG A 80 11.40 10.93 -1.37
C ARG A 80 10.95 9.61 -0.74
N GLU A 81 9.78 9.12 -1.17
CA GLU A 81 9.24 7.85 -0.67
C GLU A 81 10.15 6.69 -1.01
N ARG A 82 10.72 6.70 -2.21
CA ARG A 82 11.65 5.65 -2.63
C ARG A 82 12.88 5.63 -1.74
N LYS A 83 13.40 6.80 -1.35
CA LYS A 83 14.54 6.86 -0.44
C LYS A 83 14.21 6.28 0.93
N VAL A 84 13.01 6.58 1.45
CA VAL A 84 12.56 6.01 2.73
C VAL A 84 12.43 4.51 2.63
N TYR A 85 11.82 4.03 1.55
CA TYR A 85 11.66 2.60 1.31
C TYR A 85 12.99 1.88 1.25
N ASP A 86 13.93 2.40 0.48
CA ASP A 86 15.25 1.79 0.32
C ASP A 86 16.00 1.74 1.67
N ALA A 87 15.90 2.80 2.47
CA ALA A 87 16.52 2.84 3.78
C ALA A 87 15.93 1.79 4.72
N LYS A 88 14.61 1.61 4.72
CA LYS A 88 13.95 0.59 5.53
C LYS A 88 14.37 -0.82 5.12
N LYS A 89 14.53 -1.06 3.82
CA LYS A 89 14.98 -2.37 3.33
C LYS A 89 16.40 -2.68 3.78
N ILE A 90 17.29 -1.70 3.72
CA ILE A 90 18.68 -1.87 4.17
C ILE A 90 18.71 -2.20 5.67
N ASP A 91 17.95 -1.47 6.48
CA ASP A 91 17.91 -1.70 7.92
C ASP A 91 17.43 -3.11 8.26
N ARG A 92 16.45 -3.62 7.53
CA ARG A 92 15.90 -4.96 7.77
C ARG A 92 16.87 -6.06 7.39
N GLN A 93 17.81 -5.79 6.50
CA GLN A 93 18.79 -6.78 6.04
C GLN A 93 20.01 -6.90 6.93
N LYS A 94 20.14 -6.03 7.95
CA LYS A 94 21.27 -6.05 8.87
C LYS A 94 21.13 -7.09 9.97
#